data_0e8323c4a5d792886bf57c8e049a90c9
#
_entry.id   0e8323c4a5d792886bf57c8e049a90c9
#
_cell.length_a   1.000
_cell.length_b   1.000
_cell.length_c   1.000
_cell.angle_alpha   90.00
_cell.angle_beta   90.00
_cell.angle_gamma   90.00
#
_symmetry.space_group_name_H-M   'P 1'
#
loop_
_entity.id
_entity.type
_entity.pdbx_description
1 polymer ?
#
loop_
_entity_poly.entity_id
_entity_poly.type
_entity_poly.pdbx_seq_one_letter_code
_entity_poly.pdbx_strand_id
1 'polypeptide(L)'
;MNAATHVLLFGSLSRFNRGKRDQALELDLQVPTGIPDVLDLLKIPAKDVSLAMVNHRSVPKDSVIHPGDRLSLFPREYPIFADWLDHRF
;
A
#
# COMPACT_ATOMS: atom_id res chain seq x y z
N MET A 1 -18.59 8.47 -13.48
CA MET A 1 -18.23 7.14 -12.97
C MET A 1 -16.81 7.20 -12.40
N ASN A 2 -16.67 6.77 -11.18
CA ASN A 2 -15.37 6.84 -10.51
C ASN A 2 -14.63 5.55 -10.64
N ALA A 3 -13.34 5.63 -10.93
CA ALA A 3 -12.50 4.46 -10.92
C ALA A 3 -12.21 4.07 -9.46
N ALA A 4 -12.28 2.79 -9.17
CA ALA A 4 -11.98 2.33 -7.83
C ALA A 4 -10.49 2.46 -7.55
N THR A 5 -10.16 2.87 -6.34
CA THR A 5 -8.80 2.89 -5.87
C THR A 5 -8.51 1.55 -5.20
N HIS A 6 -7.44 0.91 -5.60
CA HIS A 6 -7.12 -0.42 -5.09
C HIS A 6 -5.91 -0.35 -4.16
N VAL A 7 -6.00 -1.09 -3.06
CA VAL A 7 -4.90 -1.19 -2.11
C VAL A 7 -4.50 -2.65 -1.99
N LEU A 8 -3.25 -2.94 -2.29
CA LEU A 8 -2.71 -4.29 -2.20
C LEU A 8 -1.80 -4.36 -0.99
N LEU A 9 -2.01 -5.40 -0.18
CA LEU A 9 -1.27 -5.58 1.05
C LEU A 9 -0.43 -6.85 0.94
N PHE A 10 0.85 -6.71 1.16
CA PHE A 10 1.79 -7.80 1.00
C PHE A 10 2.33 -8.26 2.35
N GLY A 11 2.82 -9.49 2.38
CA GLY A 11 3.41 -10.05 3.58
C GLY A 11 2.44 -10.04 4.76
N SER A 12 2.94 -9.68 5.92
CA SER A 12 2.11 -9.68 7.13
C SER A 12 1.00 -8.63 7.10
N LEU A 13 1.09 -7.65 6.19
CA LEU A 13 0.02 -6.67 6.07
C LEU A 13 -1.26 -7.29 5.52
N SER A 14 -1.17 -8.46 4.92
CA SER A 14 -2.34 -9.11 4.37
C SER A 14 -3.37 -9.45 5.45
N ARG A 15 -2.98 -9.46 6.72
CA ARG A 15 -3.94 -9.69 7.79
C ARG A 15 -5.01 -8.60 7.85
N PHE A 16 -4.74 -7.44 7.28
CA PHE A 16 -5.70 -6.35 7.24
C PHE A 16 -6.69 -6.48 6.09
N ASN A 17 -6.56 -7.50 5.27
CA ASN A 17 -7.49 -7.73 4.15
C ASN A 17 -8.83 -8.27 4.58
N ARG A 18 -9.03 -8.48 5.86
CA ARG A 18 -10.32 -8.96 6.39
C ARG A 18 -10.75 -10.27 5.74
N GLY A 19 -9.79 -11.17 5.56
CA GLY A 19 -10.11 -12.49 5.02
C GLY A 19 -10.11 -12.58 3.52
N LYS A 20 -9.89 -11.48 2.83
CA LYS A 20 -9.87 -11.48 1.37
C LYS A 20 -8.44 -11.65 0.88
N ARG A 21 -7.96 -12.84 0.95
CA ARG A 21 -6.61 -13.13 0.51
C ARG A 21 -6.46 -12.87 -0.97
N ASP A 22 -5.32 -12.36 -1.34
CA ASP A 22 -4.95 -12.17 -2.74
C ASP A 22 -5.88 -11.24 -3.50
N GLN A 23 -6.66 -10.47 -2.78
CA GLN A 23 -7.53 -9.50 -3.40
C GLN A 23 -7.18 -8.11 -2.94
N ALA A 24 -7.22 -7.18 -3.86
CA ALA A 24 -7.03 -5.79 -3.51
C ALA A 24 -8.24 -5.29 -2.75
N LEU A 25 -7.97 -4.44 -1.77
CA LEU A 25 -9.05 -3.71 -1.11
C LEU A 25 -9.44 -2.55 -2.02
N GLU A 26 -10.73 -2.30 -2.08
CA GLU A 26 -11.22 -1.19 -2.89
C GLU A 26 -11.62 -0.04 -2.00
N LEU A 27 -11.17 1.14 -2.35
CA LEU A 27 -11.53 2.36 -1.65
C LEU A 27 -12.26 3.28 -2.60
N ASP A 28 -13.28 3.93 -2.09
CA ASP A 28 -14.06 4.88 -2.86
C ASP A 28 -13.57 6.28 -2.55
N LEU A 29 -12.43 6.63 -3.11
CA LEU A 29 -11.85 7.95 -2.90
C LEU A 29 -12.47 8.93 -3.87
N GLN A 30 -12.93 10.06 -3.34
CA GLN A 30 -13.52 11.11 -4.14
C GLN A 30 -12.51 12.20 -4.46
N VAL A 31 -11.46 12.31 -3.69
CA VAL A 31 -10.46 13.37 -3.81
C VAL A 31 -9.10 12.77 -3.55
N PRO A 32 -8.02 13.46 -3.97
CA PRO A 32 -6.67 13.00 -3.63
C PRO A 32 -6.54 12.89 -2.11
N THR A 33 -5.90 11.83 -1.68
CA THR A 33 -5.82 11.49 -0.25
C THR A 33 -4.40 11.08 0.08
N GLY A 34 -3.89 11.58 1.19
CA GLY A 34 -2.57 11.18 1.64
C GLY A 34 -2.54 9.73 2.07
N ILE A 35 -1.42 9.06 1.82
CA ILE A 35 -1.26 7.68 2.24
C ILE A 35 -1.48 7.52 3.75
N PRO A 36 -0.97 8.42 4.61
CA PRO A 36 -1.26 8.26 6.04
C PRO A 36 -2.75 8.22 6.35
N ASP A 37 -3.54 9.01 5.64
CA ASP A 37 -4.99 8.99 5.86
C ASP A 37 -5.60 7.67 5.38
N VAL A 38 -5.08 7.11 4.31
CA VAL A 38 -5.54 5.81 3.82
C VAL A 38 -5.24 4.74 4.86
N LEU A 39 -4.05 4.78 5.46
CA LEU A 39 -3.70 3.82 6.49
C LEU A 39 -4.64 3.93 7.68
N ASP A 40 -5.01 5.15 8.06
CA ASP A 40 -5.96 5.34 9.13
C ASP A 40 -7.31 4.74 8.79
N LEU A 41 -7.77 4.93 7.57
CA LEU A 41 -9.04 4.36 7.14
C LEU A 41 -9.02 2.84 7.22
N LEU A 42 -7.89 2.24 6.91
CA LEU A 42 -7.75 0.78 6.91
C LEU A 42 -7.28 0.24 8.24
N LYS A 43 -7.00 1.14 9.18
CA LYS A 43 -6.52 0.77 10.53
C LYS A 43 -5.21 0.01 10.47
N ILE A 44 -4.36 0.43 9.56
CA ILE A 44 -3.03 -0.15 9.42
C ILE A 44 -2.02 0.78 10.10
N PRO A 45 -1.27 0.29 11.07
CA PRO A 45 -0.26 1.13 11.71
C PRO A 45 0.80 1.56 10.71
N ALA A 46 1.07 2.85 10.65
CA ALA A 46 2.06 3.36 9.69
C ALA A 46 3.44 2.75 9.93
N LYS A 47 3.76 2.43 11.16
CA LYS A 47 5.05 1.85 11.50
C LYS A 47 5.25 0.47 10.90
N ASP A 48 4.16 -0.20 10.54
CA ASP A 48 4.25 -1.53 9.95
C ASP A 48 4.49 -1.48 8.45
N VAL A 49 4.40 -0.31 7.85
CA VAL A 49 4.60 -0.16 6.41
C VAL A 49 6.01 0.36 6.17
N SER A 50 6.77 -0.41 5.41
CA SER A 50 8.14 -0.02 5.09
C SER A 50 8.26 0.64 3.73
N LEU A 51 7.45 0.19 2.79
CA LEU A 51 7.54 0.68 1.43
C LEU A 51 6.14 0.86 0.87
N ALA A 52 5.94 1.94 0.13
CA ALA A 52 4.69 2.17 -0.58
C ALA A 52 4.99 2.38 -2.05
N MET A 53 4.14 1.83 -2.89
CA MET A 53 4.23 2.02 -4.34
C MET A 53 2.87 2.47 -4.85
N VAL A 54 2.90 3.46 -5.73
CA VAL A 54 1.69 3.92 -6.39
C VAL A 54 1.83 3.57 -7.86
N ASN A 55 0.92 2.73 -8.34
CA ASN A 55 0.90 2.18 -9.70
C ASN A 55 2.23 1.50 -9.98
N HIS A 56 3.17 1.54 -10.13
CA HIS A 56 4.40 0.77 -10.28
C HIS A 56 5.62 1.59 -9.89
N ARG A 57 5.37 2.64 -9.08
CA ARG A 57 6.44 3.53 -8.70
C ARG A 57 6.57 3.58 -7.20
N SER A 58 7.79 3.45 -6.72
CA SER A 58 8.06 3.63 -5.30
C SER A 58 7.90 5.10 -4.95
N VAL A 59 7.18 5.37 -3.87
CA VAL A 59 6.90 6.74 -3.44
C VAL A 59 7.13 6.86 -1.94
N PRO A 60 7.36 8.09 -1.45
CA PRO A 60 7.42 8.29 0.00
C PRO A 60 6.11 7.90 0.67
N LYS A 61 6.21 7.46 1.92
CA LYS A 61 5.02 6.97 2.62
C LYS A 61 4.03 8.05 2.94
N ASP A 62 4.40 9.30 2.79
CA ASP A 62 3.47 10.42 3.00
C ASP A 62 2.98 11.02 1.69
N SER A 63 3.16 10.31 0.60
CA SER A 63 2.67 10.79 -0.69
C SER A 63 1.15 10.80 -0.74
N VAL A 64 0.63 11.45 -1.76
CA VAL A 64 -0.80 11.55 -2.00
C VAL A 64 -1.16 10.60 -3.13
N ILE A 65 -2.25 9.86 -2.97
CA ILE A 65 -2.78 9.05 -4.05
C ILE A 65 -4.06 9.69 -4.57
N HIS A 66 -4.40 9.35 -5.79
CA HIS A 66 -5.57 9.91 -6.46
C HIS A 66 -6.61 8.83 -6.71
N PRO A 67 -7.87 9.20 -6.84
CA PRO A 67 -8.89 8.21 -7.18
C PRO A 67 -8.48 7.43 -8.42
N GLY A 68 -8.59 6.11 -8.34
CA GLY A 68 -8.20 5.24 -9.44
C GLY A 68 -6.79 4.71 -9.37
N ASP A 69 -5.98 5.22 -8.46
CA ASP A 69 -4.61 4.73 -8.32
C ASP A 69 -4.59 3.35 -7.67
N ARG A 70 -3.47 2.66 -7.86
CA ARG A 70 -3.22 1.39 -7.19
C ARG A 70 -2.11 1.60 -6.18
N LEU A 71 -2.43 1.39 -4.92
CA LEU A 71 -1.48 1.54 -3.83
C LEU A 71 -1.04 0.17 -3.36
N SER A 72 0.26 -0.07 -3.37
CA SER A 72 0.83 -1.32 -2.87
C SER A 72 1.64 -1.03 -1.63
N LEU A 73 1.39 -1.78 -0.57
CA LEU A 73 2.04 -1.56 0.72
C LEU A 73 2.82 -2.81 1.12
N PHE A 74 4.04 -2.60 1.56
CA PHE A 74 4.95 -3.68 1.91
C PHE A 74 5.40 -3.53 3.35
N PRO A 75 5.45 -4.63 4.10
CA PRO A 75 5.86 -4.58 5.50
C PRO A 75 7.37 -4.60 5.64
N ARG A 76 7.81 -4.33 6.86
CA ARG A 76 9.25 -4.29 7.14
C ARG A 76 9.91 -5.65 7.00
N GLU A 77 9.17 -6.69 7.30
CA GLU A 77 9.74 -8.02 7.24
C GLU A 77 9.71 -8.61 5.84
N TYR A 78 9.34 -7.83 4.84
CA TYR A 78 9.30 -8.34 3.48
C TYR A 78 10.75 -8.39 2.96
N PRO A 79 11.43 -9.51 3.10
CA PRO A 79 12.89 -9.52 2.96
C PRO A 79 13.38 -9.42 1.55
N ILE A 80 12.51 -9.73 0.60
CA ILE A 80 12.95 -9.78 -0.79
C ILE A 80 13.45 -8.42 -1.28
N PHE A 81 12.92 -7.35 -0.75
CA PHE A 81 13.38 -6.04 -1.17
C PHE A 81 14.76 -5.72 -0.62
N ALA A 82 14.96 -6.00 0.65
CA ALA A 82 16.26 -5.73 1.25
C ALA A 82 17.34 -6.58 0.61
N ASP A 83 17.07 -7.86 0.44
CA ASP A 83 18.03 -8.75 -0.17
C ASP A 83 18.35 -8.33 -1.59
N TRP A 84 17.33 -7.98 -2.30
CA TRP A 84 17.49 -7.64 -3.70
C TRP A 84 18.32 -6.37 -3.86
N LEU A 85 18.05 -5.39 -3.02
CA LEU A 85 18.80 -4.15 -3.08
C LEU A 85 20.25 -4.36 -2.65
N ASP A 86 20.47 -5.16 -1.64
CA ASP A 86 21.82 -5.42 -1.16
C ASP A 86 22.66 -6.16 -2.18
N HIS A 87 22.06 -7.09 -2.85
CA HIS A 87 22.80 -7.92 -3.79
C HIS A 87 23.17 -7.21 -5.07
N ARG A 88 22.64 -6.05 -5.27
CA ARG A 88 22.98 -5.31 -6.47
C ARG A 88 24.33 -4.67 -6.39
N PHE A 89 24.88 -4.65 -5.23
CA PHE A 89 26.14 -3.98 -5.00
C PHE A 89 27.16 -4.92 -4.40
#